data_cec8a264312234277a1869cca3a616e7
#
_entry.id   cec8a264312234277a1869cca3a616e7
#
_cell.length_a   1.000
_cell.length_b   1.000
_cell.length_c   1.000
_cell.angle_alpha   90.00
_cell.angle_beta   90.00
_cell.angle_gamma   90.00
#
_symmetry.space_group_name_H-M   'P 1'
#
loop_
_entity.id
_entity.type
_entity.pdbx_description
1 polymer ?
#
loop_
_entity_poly.entity_id
_entity_poly.type
_entity_poly.pdbx_seq_one_letter_code
_entity_poly.pdbx_strand_id
1 'polypeptide(L)'
;MTILAGYQDQGKRKEQQDSYGSFESKDKSFEEHAGKLAIVADGMGGLAQGKEASSLAIKKFIESYKQKKREEGIASALLRSMHYCNKAVYEFSESQGMDGKIGTTLVAAVLQGNNLYWISVGDSRIYLQQQGQLSLLTTDHSYESKLAELVAQGKISKEDADSHPQKASLTSYIGAEEIEIVDRNTN
;
A
#
# COMPACT_ATOMS: atom_id res chain seq x y z
N MET A 1 9.70 -11.76 -20.91
CA MET A 1 8.82 -12.58 -20.02
C MET A 1 8.89 -11.96 -18.63
N THR A 2 7.78 -11.56 -18.03
CA THR A 2 7.72 -11.01 -16.66
C THR A 2 7.35 -12.13 -15.69
N ILE A 3 8.09 -12.26 -14.62
CA ILE A 3 7.83 -13.24 -13.53
C ILE A 3 7.46 -12.46 -12.28
N LEU A 4 6.33 -12.83 -11.63
CA LEU A 4 5.95 -12.35 -10.32
C LEU A 4 6.33 -13.42 -9.29
N ALA A 5 7.01 -13.03 -8.22
CA ALA A 5 7.36 -13.90 -7.10
C ALA A 5 7.07 -13.15 -5.78
N GLY A 6 6.64 -13.88 -4.76
CA GLY A 6 6.37 -13.34 -3.43
C GLY A 6 7.00 -14.22 -2.36
N TYR A 7 7.46 -13.59 -1.28
CA TYR A 7 7.98 -14.25 -0.09
C TYR A 7 7.51 -13.50 1.16
N GLN A 8 7.28 -14.22 2.22
CA GLN A 8 6.85 -13.71 3.51
C GLN A 8 7.67 -14.38 4.62
N ASP A 9 8.05 -13.62 5.63
CA ASP A 9 8.70 -14.13 6.82
C ASP A 9 8.08 -13.47 8.07
N GLN A 10 7.70 -14.29 9.04
CA GLN A 10 7.12 -13.81 10.30
C GLN A 10 8.16 -13.17 11.22
N GLY A 11 9.44 -13.50 11.04
CA GLY A 11 10.52 -13.03 11.88
C GLY A 11 10.31 -13.37 13.35
N LYS A 12 10.44 -12.36 14.22
CA LYS A 12 10.24 -12.48 15.68
C LYS A 12 8.83 -12.13 16.14
N ARG A 13 7.91 -11.84 15.23
CA ARG A 13 6.53 -11.49 15.55
C ARG A 13 5.74 -12.72 15.98
N LYS A 14 4.72 -12.53 16.82
CA LYS A 14 3.82 -13.62 17.25
C LYS A 14 2.94 -14.11 16.12
N GLU A 15 2.55 -13.20 15.21
CA GLU A 15 1.70 -13.48 14.05
C GLU A 15 2.21 -12.72 12.84
N GLN A 16 1.98 -13.31 11.65
CA GLN A 16 2.21 -12.67 10.37
C GLN A 16 0.98 -11.83 10.01
N GLN A 17 1.14 -10.51 9.98
CA GLN A 17 0.07 -9.56 9.64
C GLN A 17 0.20 -9.00 8.22
N ASP A 18 1.34 -9.22 7.57
CA ASP A 18 1.50 -8.87 6.16
C ASP A 18 0.67 -9.80 5.29
N SER A 19 0.28 -9.28 4.14
CA SER A 19 -0.32 -10.03 3.06
C SER A 19 0.25 -9.56 1.74
N TYR A 20 0.33 -10.45 0.77
CA TYR A 20 0.67 -10.09 -0.60
C TYR A 20 -0.24 -10.80 -1.59
N GLY A 21 -0.34 -10.25 -2.78
CA GLY A 21 -1.12 -10.83 -3.86
C GLY A 21 -0.63 -10.38 -5.22
N SER A 22 -1.08 -11.08 -6.22
CA SER A 22 -0.81 -10.73 -7.62
C SER A 22 -2.03 -11.03 -8.49
N PHE A 23 -2.10 -10.34 -9.61
CA PHE A 23 -3.09 -10.63 -10.61
C PHE A 23 -2.45 -10.53 -12.01
N GLU A 24 -2.58 -11.62 -12.74
CA GLU A 24 -2.21 -11.77 -14.13
C GLU A 24 -3.39 -12.41 -14.86
N SER A 25 -3.87 -11.77 -15.91
CA SER A 25 -5.01 -12.28 -16.66
C SER A 25 -4.57 -13.37 -17.63
N LYS A 26 -5.39 -14.41 -17.80
CA LYS A 26 -5.25 -15.40 -18.89
C LYS A 26 -5.75 -14.84 -20.23
N ASP A 27 -6.60 -13.82 -20.19
CA ASP A 27 -7.04 -13.09 -21.39
C ASP A 27 -5.96 -12.10 -21.80
N LYS A 28 -5.32 -12.37 -22.92
CA LYS A 28 -4.25 -11.53 -23.49
C LYS A 28 -4.72 -10.11 -23.77
N SER A 29 -5.97 -9.95 -24.25
CA SER A 29 -6.53 -8.62 -24.54
C SER A 29 -6.67 -7.79 -23.25
N PHE A 30 -7.04 -8.42 -22.15
CA PHE A 30 -7.08 -7.77 -20.84
C PHE A 30 -5.67 -7.45 -20.35
N GLU A 31 -4.73 -8.40 -20.42
CA GLU A 31 -3.34 -8.19 -19.97
C GLU A 31 -2.66 -7.06 -20.73
N GLU A 32 -2.90 -6.92 -22.04
CA GLU A 32 -2.33 -5.85 -22.86
C GLU A 32 -2.70 -4.44 -22.35
N HIS A 33 -3.93 -4.23 -21.86
CA HIS A 33 -4.36 -2.92 -21.39
C HIS A 33 -4.35 -2.76 -19.87
N ALA A 34 -4.26 -3.84 -19.11
CA ALA A 34 -4.28 -3.82 -17.65
C ALA A 34 -2.92 -4.18 -17.03
N GLY A 35 -2.03 -4.84 -17.75
CA GLY A 35 -0.72 -5.26 -17.24
C GLY A 35 -0.81 -6.36 -16.16
N LYS A 36 0.30 -6.55 -15.46
CA LYS A 36 0.45 -7.51 -14.36
C LYS A 36 0.54 -6.74 -13.05
N LEU A 37 -0.31 -7.08 -12.10
CA LEU A 37 -0.41 -6.43 -10.79
C LEU A 37 0.31 -7.25 -9.73
N ALA A 38 1.14 -6.58 -8.93
CA ALA A 38 1.64 -7.05 -7.64
C ALA A 38 1.21 -6.09 -6.53
N ILE A 39 0.88 -6.62 -5.34
CA ILE A 39 0.37 -5.84 -4.22
C ILE A 39 0.86 -6.43 -2.90
N VAL A 40 1.22 -5.54 -1.96
CA VAL A 40 1.61 -5.88 -0.59
C VAL A 40 0.87 -4.97 0.38
N ALA A 41 0.52 -5.51 1.53
CA ALA A 41 -0.16 -4.81 2.61
C ALA A 41 0.36 -5.31 3.97
N ASP A 42 0.74 -4.39 4.86
CA ASP A 42 1.16 -4.65 6.26
C ASP A 42 0.01 -4.25 7.18
N GLY A 43 -0.55 -5.23 7.88
CA GLY A 43 -1.75 -5.06 8.70
C GLY A 43 -1.47 -4.49 10.08
N MET A 44 -2.32 -3.58 10.54
CA MET A 44 -2.30 -3.01 11.89
C MET A 44 -3.65 -3.15 12.59
N GLY A 45 -3.66 -3.15 13.94
CA GLY A 45 -4.90 -3.23 14.73
C GLY A 45 -4.93 -4.36 15.77
N GLY A 46 -3.75 -4.87 16.14
CA GLY A 46 -3.62 -6.01 17.05
C GLY A 46 -3.66 -7.36 16.32
N LEU A 47 -3.45 -8.45 17.06
CA LEU A 47 -3.05 -9.76 16.53
C LEU A 47 -3.84 -10.24 15.29
N ALA A 48 -5.05 -10.70 15.44
CA ALA A 48 -5.81 -11.29 14.33
C ALA A 48 -6.34 -10.24 13.34
N GLN A 49 -6.73 -9.07 13.81
CA GLN A 49 -7.42 -8.05 13.02
C GLN A 49 -6.52 -7.40 11.96
N GLY A 50 -5.22 -7.20 12.26
CA GLY A 50 -4.27 -6.69 11.27
C GLY A 50 -4.12 -7.64 10.08
N LYS A 51 -4.05 -8.95 10.34
CA LYS A 51 -4.03 -9.99 9.30
C LYS A 51 -5.29 -9.99 8.44
N GLU A 52 -6.44 -9.84 9.08
CA GLU A 52 -7.72 -9.79 8.35
C GLU A 52 -7.82 -8.52 7.51
N ALA A 53 -7.39 -7.36 8.04
CA ALA A 53 -7.38 -6.09 7.32
C ALA A 53 -6.49 -6.16 6.07
N SER A 54 -5.24 -6.62 6.19
CA SER A 54 -4.32 -6.73 5.06
C SER A 54 -4.83 -7.71 3.99
N SER A 55 -5.37 -8.86 4.41
CA SER A 55 -5.94 -9.86 3.49
C SER A 55 -7.18 -9.33 2.79
N LEU A 56 -8.07 -8.63 3.51
CA LEU A 56 -9.28 -8.01 2.97
C LEU A 56 -8.93 -6.90 1.97
N ALA A 57 -7.96 -6.05 2.31
CA ALA A 57 -7.50 -4.98 1.42
C ALA A 57 -7.02 -5.54 0.07
N ILE A 58 -6.13 -6.54 0.10
CA ILE A 58 -5.62 -7.17 -1.13
C ILE A 58 -6.75 -7.81 -1.95
N LYS A 59 -7.62 -8.58 -1.30
CA LYS A 59 -8.76 -9.23 -1.98
C LYS A 59 -9.64 -8.20 -2.68
N LYS A 60 -10.02 -7.14 -1.97
CA LYS A 60 -10.90 -6.08 -2.49
C LYS A 60 -10.24 -5.23 -3.56
N PHE A 61 -8.95 -4.93 -3.40
CA PHE A 61 -8.19 -4.22 -4.42
C PHE A 61 -8.16 -5.01 -5.74
N ILE A 62 -7.80 -6.29 -5.70
CA ILE A 62 -7.75 -7.15 -6.88
C ILE A 62 -9.15 -7.32 -7.49
N GLU A 63 -10.20 -7.49 -6.66
CA GLU A 63 -11.59 -7.59 -7.11
C GLU A 63 -12.00 -6.35 -7.93
N SER A 64 -11.69 -5.16 -7.43
CA SER A 64 -11.94 -3.91 -8.13
C SER A 64 -11.08 -3.76 -9.38
N TYR A 65 -9.77 -4.07 -9.30
CA TYR A 65 -8.85 -3.93 -10.42
C TYR A 65 -9.23 -4.81 -11.63
N LYS A 66 -9.75 -6.01 -11.39
CA LYS A 66 -10.28 -6.92 -12.42
C LYS A 66 -11.43 -6.33 -13.23
N GLN A 67 -12.09 -5.27 -12.75
CA GLN A 67 -13.16 -4.58 -13.44
C GLN A 67 -12.63 -3.43 -14.33
N LYS A 68 -11.29 -3.29 -14.47
CA LYS A 68 -10.69 -2.26 -15.31
C LYS A 68 -11.17 -2.38 -16.75
N LYS A 69 -11.75 -1.30 -17.25
CA LYS A 69 -12.16 -1.19 -18.67
C LYS A 69 -10.98 -0.78 -19.56
N ARG A 70 -11.12 -1.05 -20.84
CA ARG A 70 -10.04 -0.76 -21.81
C ARG A 70 -9.73 0.73 -21.89
N GLU A 71 -10.75 1.56 -21.84
CA GLU A 71 -10.67 3.03 -21.87
C GLU A 71 -10.23 3.66 -20.55
N GLU A 72 -10.25 2.91 -19.44
CA GLU A 72 -9.78 3.38 -18.16
C GLU A 72 -8.25 3.30 -18.07
N GLY A 73 -7.57 4.40 -17.73
CA GLY A 73 -6.14 4.40 -17.49
C GLY A 73 -5.75 3.55 -16.28
N ILE A 74 -4.54 2.96 -16.27
CA ILE A 74 -4.05 2.13 -15.15
C ILE A 74 -4.01 2.93 -13.84
N ALA A 75 -3.51 4.17 -13.88
CA ALA A 75 -3.44 5.03 -12.69
C ALA A 75 -4.84 5.28 -12.08
N SER A 76 -5.86 5.47 -12.93
CA SER A 76 -7.26 5.63 -12.47
C SER A 76 -7.81 4.34 -11.89
N ALA A 77 -7.51 3.19 -12.49
CA ALA A 77 -7.92 1.89 -11.99
C ALA A 77 -7.27 1.56 -10.64
N LEU A 78 -5.98 1.89 -10.46
CA LEU A 78 -5.29 1.75 -9.18
C LEU A 78 -5.95 2.61 -8.09
N LEU A 79 -6.21 3.88 -8.39
CA LEU A 79 -6.85 4.81 -7.45
C LEU A 79 -8.27 4.35 -7.06
N ARG A 80 -9.08 3.96 -8.04
CA ARG A 80 -10.42 3.40 -7.80
C ARG A 80 -10.34 2.15 -6.92
N SER A 81 -9.39 1.25 -7.21
CA SER A 81 -9.24 0.01 -6.45
C SER A 81 -8.78 0.26 -5.02
N MET A 82 -7.94 1.27 -4.81
CA MET A 82 -7.52 1.72 -3.49
C MET A 82 -8.73 2.24 -2.68
N HIS A 83 -9.55 3.13 -3.24
CA HIS A 83 -10.75 3.61 -2.53
C HIS A 83 -11.75 2.49 -2.23
N TYR A 84 -11.90 1.54 -3.16
CA TYR A 84 -12.78 0.39 -2.94
C TYR A 84 -12.31 -0.50 -1.79
N CYS A 85 -11.02 -0.81 -1.72
CA CYS A 85 -10.48 -1.60 -0.61
C CYS A 85 -10.47 -0.81 0.70
N ASN A 86 -10.20 0.51 0.68
CA ASN A 86 -10.28 1.36 1.86
C ASN A 86 -11.65 1.28 2.52
N LYS A 87 -12.71 1.49 1.73
CA LYS A 87 -14.08 1.40 2.22
C LYS A 87 -14.37 0.06 2.89
N ALA A 88 -13.95 -1.04 2.28
CA ALA A 88 -14.18 -2.37 2.82
C ALA A 88 -13.44 -2.62 4.14
N VAL A 89 -12.20 -2.13 4.29
CA VAL A 89 -11.43 -2.26 5.53
C VAL A 89 -11.99 -1.33 6.61
N TYR A 90 -12.44 -0.14 6.26
CA TYR A 90 -13.11 0.77 7.19
C TYR A 90 -14.40 0.15 7.75
N GLU A 91 -15.30 -0.36 6.88
CA GLU A 91 -16.52 -1.05 7.28
C GLU A 91 -16.23 -2.30 8.15
N PHE A 92 -15.15 -3.02 7.86
CA PHE A 92 -14.68 -4.10 8.71
C PHE A 92 -14.28 -3.59 10.11
N SER A 93 -13.49 -2.51 10.20
CA SER A 93 -13.09 -1.90 11.47
C SER A 93 -14.31 -1.45 12.29
N GLU A 94 -15.29 -0.80 11.67
CA GLU A 94 -16.55 -0.41 12.32
C GLU A 94 -17.30 -1.63 12.87
N SER A 95 -17.40 -2.71 12.08
CA SER A 95 -18.09 -3.94 12.50
C SER A 95 -17.47 -4.61 13.74
N GLN A 96 -16.19 -4.33 14.00
CA GLN A 96 -15.46 -4.80 15.20
C GLN A 96 -15.57 -3.82 16.38
N GLY A 97 -16.27 -2.68 16.24
CA GLY A 97 -16.31 -1.62 17.25
C GLY A 97 -14.96 -0.93 17.46
N MET A 98 -14.12 -0.91 16.42
CA MET A 98 -12.74 -0.43 16.46
C MET A 98 -12.50 0.69 15.43
N ASP A 99 -13.46 1.58 15.27
CA ASP A 99 -13.49 2.63 14.24
C ASP A 99 -12.13 3.28 14.01
N GLY A 100 -11.56 3.05 12.82
CA GLY A 100 -10.27 3.57 12.41
C GLY A 100 -9.04 3.02 13.14
N LYS A 101 -9.15 2.00 14.00
CA LYS A 101 -8.03 1.38 14.72
C LYS A 101 -7.52 0.09 14.08
N ILE A 102 -8.29 -0.46 13.15
CA ILE A 102 -7.91 -1.61 12.32
C ILE A 102 -7.68 -1.09 10.92
N GLY A 103 -6.51 -1.38 10.37
CA GLY A 103 -6.15 -0.92 9.04
C GLY A 103 -4.95 -1.67 8.48
N THR A 104 -4.42 -1.17 7.40
CA THR A 104 -3.25 -1.74 6.76
C THR A 104 -2.54 -0.69 5.89
N THR A 105 -1.24 -0.85 5.68
CA THR A 105 -0.57 -0.19 4.55
C THR A 105 -1.04 -0.82 3.23
N LEU A 106 -0.71 -0.18 2.12
CA LEU A 106 -0.89 -0.78 0.81
C LEU A 106 0.11 -0.19 -0.18
N VAL A 107 0.83 -1.06 -0.88
CA VAL A 107 1.55 -0.72 -2.10
C VAL A 107 1.09 -1.64 -3.21
N ALA A 108 0.79 -1.07 -4.37
CA ALA A 108 0.42 -1.81 -5.56
C ALA A 108 1.19 -1.31 -6.76
N ALA A 109 1.75 -2.23 -7.54
CA ALA A 109 2.50 -1.95 -8.74
C ALA A 109 1.97 -2.73 -9.93
N VAL A 110 1.85 -2.08 -11.08
CA VAL A 110 1.44 -2.67 -12.33
C VAL A 110 2.53 -2.49 -13.38
N LEU A 111 2.97 -3.58 -13.96
CA LEU A 111 3.84 -3.58 -15.11
C LEU A 111 3.04 -3.85 -16.38
N GLN A 112 2.98 -2.85 -17.28
CA GLN A 112 2.36 -2.94 -18.61
C GLN A 112 3.42 -2.67 -19.69
N GLY A 113 3.83 -3.70 -20.39
CA GLY A 113 4.96 -3.58 -21.31
C GLY A 113 6.22 -3.12 -20.56
N ASN A 114 6.74 -1.95 -20.91
CA ASN A 114 7.89 -1.31 -20.26
C ASN A 114 7.51 -0.20 -19.27
N ASN A 115 6.22 0.00 -19.03
CA ASN A 115 5.74 1.05 -18.13
C ASN A 115 5.41 0.46 -16.78
N LEU A 116 5.89 1.11 -15.73
CA LEU A 116 5.58 0.80 -14.33
C LEU A 116 4.61 1.86 -13.80
N TYR A 117 3.46 1.43 -13.32
CA TYR A 117 2.47 2.24 -12.61
C TYR A 117 2.42 1.77 -11.17
N TRP A 118 2.28 2.69 -10.23
CA TRP A 118 2.18 2.30 -8.83
C TRP A 118 1.37 3.30 -8.00
N ILE A 119 0.90 2.82 -6.84
CA ILE A 119 0.21 3.58 -5.81
C ILE A 119 0.64 3.07 -4.44
N SER A 120 0.75 3.97 -3.47
CA SER A 120 1.15 3.68 -2.09
C SER A 120 0.32 4.46 -1.08
N VAL A 121 -0.04 3.79 0.02
CA VAL A 121 -0.61 4.36 1.24
C VAL A 121 0.03 3.68 2.44
N GLY A 122 0.64 4.45 3.35
CA GLY A 122 1.39 3.95 4.49
C GLY A 122 2.90 3.99 4.27
N ASP A 123 3.65 3.16 4.95
CA ASP A 123 5.12 3.12 4.97
C ASP A 123 5.72 1.85 4.34
N SER A 124 4.90 1.03 3.69
CA SER A 124 5.39 -0.04 2.81
C SER A 124 6.01 0.58 1.55
N ARG A 125 7.08 -0.05 1.03
CA ARG A 125 7.94 0.58 0.04
C ARG A 125 8.02 -0.19 -1.27
N ILE A 126 8.15 0.55 -2.37
CA ILE A 126 8.46 0.03 -3.70
C ILE A 126 9.86 0.48 -4.09
N TYR A 127 10.70 -0.47 -4.49
CA TYR A 127 12.04 -0.21 -5.02
C TYR A 127 12.12 -0.65 -6.48
N LEU A 128 12.74 0.19 -7.30
CA LEU A 128 13.09 -0.14 -8.69
C LEU A 128 14.58 -0.36 -8.79
N GLN A 129 14.98 -1.54 -9.28
CA GLN A 129 16.37 -1.80 -9.65
C GLN A 129 16.51 -1.76 -11.17
N GLN A 130 17.29 -0.83 -11.67
CA GLN A 130 17.55 -0.67 -13.09
C GLN A 130 19.02 -0.28 -13.31
N GLN A 131 19.70 -0.93 -14.27
CA GLN A 131 21.10 -0.62 -14.62
C GLN A 131 22.07 -0.62 -13.42
N GLY A 132 21.85 -1.51 -12.47
CA GLY A 132 22.66 -1.62 -11.26
C GLY A 132 22.36 -0.60 -10.15
N GLN A 133 21.41 0.32 -10.36
CA GLN A 133 20.96 1.27 -9.35
C GLN A 133 19.65 0.81 -8.72
N LEU A 134 19.55 0.97 -7.39
CA LEU A 134 18.33 0.74 -6.62
C LEU A 134 17.75 2.09 -6.22
N SER A 135 16.52 2.35 -6.62
CA SER A 135 15.79 3.59 -6.32
C SER A 135 14.54 3.30 -5.51
N LEU A 136 14.33 4.02 -4.43
CA LEU A 136 13.07 4.04 -3.70
C LEU A 136 12.07 4.90 -4.50
N LEU A 137 10.90 4.35 -4.80
CA LEU A 137 9.86 5.05 -5.56
C LEU A 137 8.81 5.72 -4.68
N THR A 138 8.57 5.18 -3.49
CA THR A 138 7.52 5.62 -2.57
C THR A 138 8.05 6.57 -1.50
N THR A 139 7.14 7.38 -0.95
CA THR A 139 7.37 8.20 0.25
C THR A 139 6.63 7.56 1.43
N ASP A 140 7.29 7.40 2.58
CA ASP A 140 6.65 6.83 3.75
C ASP A 140 5.64 7.82 4.35
N HIS A 141 4.39 7.40 4.47
CA HIS A 141 3.35 8.16 5.17
C HIS A 141 3.37 7.83 6.66
N SER A 142 4.43 8.26 7.33
CA SER A 142 4.66 8.06 8.75
C SER A 142 4.94 9.37 9.48
N TYR A 143 4.67 9.39 10.78
CA TYR A 143 5.00 10.56 11.60
C TYR A 143 6.51 10.74 11.71
N GLU A 144 7.29 9.66 11.61
CA GLU A 144 8.76 9.72 11.55
C GLU A 144 9.25 10.54 10.36
N SER A 145 8.67 10.32 9.15
CA SER A 145 9.00 11.12 7.96
C SER A 145 8.67 12.59 8.17
N LYS A 146 7.52 12.90 8.75
CA LYS A 146 7.12 14.27 9.08
C LYS A 146 8.05 14.93 10.11
N LEU A 147 8.46 14.18 11.13
CA LEU A 147 9.44 14.67 12.11
C LEU A 147 10.81 14.93 11.47
N ALA A 148 11.27 14.04 10.60
CA ALA A 148 12.52 14.22 9.86
C ALA A 148 12.52 15.51 9.01
N GLU A 149 11.40 15.82 8.36
CA GLU A 149 11.23 17.08 7.63
C GLU A 149 11.30 18.30 8.56
N LEU A 150 10.66 18.23 9.74
CA LEU A 150 10.70 19.32 10.73
C LEU A 150 12.11 19.55 11.28
N VAL A 151 12.88 18.47 11.50
CA VAL A 151 14.30 18.56 11.88
C VAL A 151 15.12 19.22 10.75
N ALA A 152 14.93 18.77 9.50
CA ALA A 152 15.63 19.33 8.35
C ALA A 152 15.33 20.84 8.14
N GLN A 153 14.12 21.28 8.52
CA GLN A 153 13.71 22.69 8.50
C GLN A 153 14.16 23.48 9.75
N GLY A 154 14.84 22.84 10.71
CA GLY A 154 15.27 23.47 11.96
C GLY A 154 14.13 23.84 12.91
N LYS A 155 12.93 23.25 12.74
CA LYS A 155 11.75 23.56 13.56
C LYS A 155 11.71 22.79 14.88
N ILE A 156 12.31 21.61 14.94
CA ILE A 156 12.47 20.79 16.14
C ILE A 156 13.89 20.22 16.19
N SER A 157 14.35 19.83 17.39
CA SER A 157 15.62 19.15 17.54
C SER A 157 15.52 17.67 17.11
N LYS A 158 16.66 17.04 16.84
CA LYS A 158 16.70 15.59 16.56
C LYS A 158 16.29 14.78 17.79
N GLU A 159 16.67 15.23 18.98
CA GLU A 159 16.32 14.61 20.26
C GLU A 159 14.79 14.62 20.47
N ASP A 160 14.12 15.74 20.17
CA ASP A 160 12.66 15.85 20.26
C ASP A 160 11.98 14.92 19.25
N ALA A 161 12.51 14.84 18.02
CA ALA A 161 11.99 13.92 17.01
C ALA A 161 12.16 12.45 17.41
N ASP A 162 13.33 12.08 17.94
CA ASP A 162 13.64 10.71 18.33
C ASP A 162 12.82 10.22 19.54
N SER A 163 12.45 11.13 20.45
CA SER A 163 11.64 10.84 21.63
C SER A 163 10.14 11.05 21.43
N HIS A 164 9.71 11.43 20.22
CA HIS A 164 8.30 11.77 20.00
C HIS A 164 7.39 10.54 20.15
N PRO A 165 6.30 10.62 20.96
CA PRO A 165 5.46 9.47 21.29
C PRO A 165 4.73 8.86 20.08
N GLN A 166 4.47 9.66 19.04
CA GLN A 166 3.82 9.21 17.81
C GLN A 166 4.79 8.86 16.69
N LYS A 167 6.11 8.80 16.95
CA LYS A 167 7.12 8.56 15.92
C LYS A 167 6.80 7.37 15.01
N ALA A 168 6.30 6.26 15.58
CA ALA A 168 5.97 5.04 14.86
C ALA A 168 4.54 5.01 14.27
N SER A 169 3.80 6.13 14.35
CA SER A 169 2.42 6.18 13.84
C SER A 169 2.40 6.45 12.34
N LEU A 170 1.48 5.80 11.64
CA LEU A 170 1.15 6.15 10.26
C LEU A 170 0.35 7.44 10.20
N THR A 171 0.60 8.26 9.18
CA THR A 171 -0.17 9.47 8.87
C THR A 171 -1.23 9.22 7.80
N SER A 172 -1.14 8.10 7.08
CA SER A 172 -2.14 7.65 6.12
C SER A 172 -2.12 6.13 6.01
N TYR A 173 -3.28 5.49 5.97
CA TYR A 173 -3.42 4.03 5.91
C TYR A 173 -4.77 3.63 5.29
N ILE A 174 -4.90 2.40 4.85
CA ILE A 174 -6.14 1.78 4.37
C ILE A 174 -6.99 1.35 5.58
N GLY A 175 -8.25 1.72 5.60
CA GLY A 175 -9.18 1.53 6.72
C GLY A 175 -9.45 2.81 7.51
N ALA A 176 -8.92 3.94 7.07
CA ALA A 176 -9.30 5.26 7.55
C ALA A 176 -10.64 5.72 6.94
N GLU A 177 -11.38 6.57 7.64
CA GLU A 177 -12.59 7.20 7.11
C GLU A 177 -12.28 7.97 5.82
N GLU A 178 -11.20 8.77 5.85
CA GLU A 178 -10.61 9.41 4.68
C GLU A 178 -9.11 9.10 4.61
N ILE A 179 -8.61 8.86 3.40
CA ILE A 179 -7.18 8.71 3.15
C ILE A 179 -6.58 10.09 2.89
N GLU A 180 -5.75 10.58 3.81
CA GLU A 180 -5.17 11.92 3.71
C GLU A 180 -4.09 12.03 2.62
N ILE A 181 -3.24 11.01 2.51
CA ILE A 181 -2.08 11.02 1.62
C ILE A 181 -2.06 9.76 0.78
N VAL A 182 -1.95 9.96 -0.53
CA VAL A 182 -1.76 8.88 -1.52
C VAL A 182 -0.55 9.24 -2.37
N ASP A 183 0.45 8.39 -2.37
CA ASP A 183 1.60 8.53 -3.24
C ASP A 183 1.43 7.65 -4.49
N ARG A 184 1.74 8.18 -5.68
CA ARG A 184 1.56 7.47 -6.95
C ARG A 184 2.32 8.14 -8.08
N ASN A 185 2.67 7.37 -9.10
CA ASN A 185 3.06 7.99 -10.36
C ASN A 185 1.82 8.21 -11.25
N THR A 186 1.86 9.28 -12.01
CA THR A 186 0.75 9.72 -12.89
C THR A 186 1.08 9.58 -14.36
N ASN A 187 2.26 9.05 -14.69
CA ASN A 187 2.75 8.91 -16.07
C ASN A 187 2.60 7.50 -16.59
#